data_dc0a3df46ded21f20a224111b9d0ee6f
#
_entry.id   dc0a3df46ded21f20a224111b9d0ee6f
#
_cell.length_a   1.000
_cell.length_b   1.000
_cell.length_c   1.000
_cell.angle_alpha   90.00
_cell.angle_beta   90.00
_cell.angle_gamma   90.00
#
_symmetry.space_group_name_H-M   'P 1'
#
loop_
_entity.id
_entity.type
_entity.pdbx_description
1 polymer ?
#
loop_
_entity_poly.entity_id
_entity_poly.type
_entity_poly.pdbx_seq_one_letter_code
_entity_poly.pdbx_strand_id
1 'polypeptide(L)'
;MATAGSDLIRQMAAGDRQAFALFYDRHAPVVFPLILRIVGQRADASDVLQEVFWEAWWDAGRYDSARGSPEAWMVTRARTRAIDRVRATRRRSETFVAPLDDLVAAAPGDPPGDAAERAEDRGTIRSALDRLPEAQREVIELAYYVGLTQTEIADRLKQPLGTVKTRIRLGLERLREVVKARA
;
A
#
# COMPACT_ATOMS: atom_id res chain seq x y z
N MET A 1 18.94 19.68 -10.52
CA MET A 1 18.81 19.01 -9.21
C MET A 1 17.34 18.60 -9.06
N ALA A 2 17.06 17.30 -8.83
CA ALA A 2 15.68 16.87 -8.59
C ALA A 2 15.20 17.46 -7.25
N THR A 3 14.09 18.17 -7.27
CA THR A 3 13.48 18.75 -6.06
C THR A 3 13.13 17.61 -5.09
N ALA A 4 13.53 17.73 -3.83
CA ALA A 4 13.23 16.72 -2.83
C ALA A 4 11.71 16.56 -2.66
N GLY A 5 11.21 15.33 -2.43
CA GLY A 5 9.77 15.09 -2.30
C GLY A 5 9.08 15.96 -1.25
N SER A 6 9.77 16.25 -0.14
CA SER A 6 9.29 17.15 0.91
C SER A 6 9.17 18.60 0.45
N ASP A 7 10.03 19.03 -0.48
CA ASP A 7 9.96 20.38 -1.05
C ASP A 7 8.75 20.53 -1.98
N LEU A 8 8.45 19.48 -2.76
CA LEU A 8 7.24 19.44 -3.58
C LEU A 8 5.97 19.56 -2.72
N ILE A 9 5.91 18.83 -1.60
CA ILE A 9 4.76 18.92 -0.68
C ILE A 9 4.62 20.34 -0.10
N ARG A 10 5.72 20.99 0.25
CA ARG A 10 5.69 22.37 0.75
C ARG A 10 5.18 23.35 -0.31
N GLN A 11 5.61 23.21 -1.57
CA GLN A 11 5.12 24.01 -2.69
C GLN A 11 3.64 23.73 -2.98
N MET A 12 3.21 22.46 -2.91
CA MET A 12 1.78 22.08 -3.00
C MET A 12 0.96 22.78 -1.92
N ALA A 13 1.45 22.81 -0.68
CA ALA A 13 0.79 23.48 0.43
C ALA A 13 0.65 25.02 0.20
N ALA A 14 1.54 25.59 -0.61
CA ALA A 14 1.45 26.98 -1.06
C ALA A 14 0.56 27.18 -2.31
N GLY A 15 -0.05 26.12 -2.84
CA GLY A 15 -0.96 26.15 -3.99
C GLY A 15 -0.27 26.01 -5.35
N ASP A 16 0.99 25.58 -5.40
CA ASP A 16 1.73 25.37 -6.65
C ASP A 16 1.26 24.11 -7.37
N ARG A 17 0.52 24.31 -8.47
CA ARG A 17 -0.01 23.22 -9.33
C ARG A 17 1.09 22.49 -10.08
N GLN A 18 2.20 23.14 -10.39
CA GLN A 18 3.32 22.49 -11.09
C GLN A 18 4.04 21.51 -10.14
N ALA A 19 4.21 21.91 -8.89
CA ALA A 19 4.73 21.01 -7.85
C ALA A 19 3.82 19.79 -7.66
N PHE A 20 2.49 19.96 -7.75
CA PHE A 20 1.56 18.84 -7.71
C PHE A 20 1.73 17.89 -8.91
N ALA A 21 1.86 18.41 -10.13
CA ALA A 21 2.09 17.57 -11.30
C ALA A 21 3.38 16.74 -11.15
N LEU A 22 4.49 17.36 -10.73
CA LEU A 22 5.76 16.67 -10.48
C LEU A 22 5.64 15.63 -9.35
N PHE A 23 4.88 15.96 -8.32
CA PHE A 23 4.61 15.03 -7.22
C PHE A 23 3.78 13.84 -7.68
N TYR A 24 2.76 14.07 -8.52
CA TYR A 24 1.95 13.03 -9.13
C TYR A 24 2.81 12.09 -9.98
N ASP A 25 3.59 12.63 -10.91
CA ASP A 25 4.45 11.85 -11.81
C ASP A 25 5.44 10.97 -11.06
N ARG A 26 5.96 11.47 -9.93
CA ARG A 26 6.89 10.74 -9.08
C ARG A 26 6.23 9.60 -8.30
N HIS A 27 5.04 9.81 -7.75
CA HIS A 27 4.45 8.88 -6.78
C HIS A 27 3.35 7.98 -7.34
N ALA A 28 2.65 8.38 -8.42
CA ALA A 28 1.60 7.56 -9.02
C ALA A 28 2.12 6.18 -9.48
N PRO A 29 3.30 6.06 -10.12
CA PRO A 29 3.86 4.75 -10.50
C PRO A 29 4.20 3.84 -9.31
N VAL A 30 4.36 4.40 -8.11
CA VAL A 30 4.64 3.63 -6.89
C VAL A 30 3.35 3.15 -6.25
N VAL A 31 2.35 4.04 -6.12
CA VAL A 31 1.13 3.73 -5.37
C VAL A 31 0.06 3.04 -6.20
N PHE A 32 -0.01 3.26 -7.52
CA PHE A 32 -1.02 2.64 -8.38
C PHE A 32 -1.00 1.11 -8.35
N PRO A 33 0.16 0.43 -8.47
CA PRO A 33 0.22 -1.02 -8.38
C PRO A 33 -0.25 -1.57 -7.01
N LEU A 34 0.04 -0.84 -5.92
CA LEU A 34 -0.45 -1.21 -4.59
C LEU A 34 -1.98 -1.11 -4.53
N ILE A 35 -2.54 0.01 -5.00
CA ILE A 35 -3.99 0.20 -5.06
C ILE A 35 -4.63 -0.90 -5.89
N LEU A 36 -4.12 -1.15 -7.10
CA LEU A 36 -4.64 -2.18 -8.01
C LEU A 36 -4.61 -3.58 -7.38
N ARG A 37 -3.53 -3.92 -6.68
CA ARG A 37 -3.43 -5.20 -5.95
C ARG A 37 -4.48 -5.34 -4.85
N ILE A 38 -4.88 -4.25 -4.19
CA ILE A 38 -5.86 -4.27 -3.11
C ILE A 38 -7.29 -4.30 -3.66
N VAL A 39 -7.62 -3.44 -4.63
CA VAL A 39 -9.00 -3.32 -5.16
C VAL A 39 -9.33 -4.34 -6.25
N GLY A 40 -8.32 -4.89 -6.94
CA GLY A 40 -8.45 -5.93 -7.96
C GLY A 40 -8.85 -5.43 -9.35
N GLN A 41 -9.58 -4.33 -9.47
CA GLN A 41 -10.07 -3.80 -10.75
C GLN A 41 -9.41 -2.47 -11.12
N ARG A 42 -9.00 -2.35 -12.41
CA ARG A 42 -8.25 -1.17 -12.89
C ARG A 42 -9.05 0.12 -12.82
N ALA A 43 -10.35 0.07 -13.10
CA ALA A 43 -11.23 1.22 -13.02
C ALA A 43 -11.29 1.76 -11.59
N ASP A 44 -11.61 0.90 -10.63
CA ASP A 44 -11.61 1.27 -9.20
C ASP A 44 -10.25 1.75 -8.71
N ALA A 45 -9.16 1.15 -9.21
CA ALA A 45 -7.81 1.59 -8.86
C ALA A 45 -7.49 2.99 -9.37
N SER A 46 -7.98 3.36 -10.55
CA SER A 46 -7.83 4.71 -11.10
C SER A 46 -8.61 5.74 -10.30
N ASP A 47 -9.84 5.41 -9.89
CA ASP A 47 -10.66 6.28 -9.05
C ASP A 47 -9.99 6.51 -7.69
N VAL A 48 -9.54 5.43 -7.03
CA VAL A 48 -8.84 5.52 -5.75
C VAL A 48 -7.53 6.31 -5.88
N LEU A 49 -6.79 6.16 -6.99
CA LEU A 49 -5.58 6.94 -7.24
C LEU A 49 -5.88 8.43 -7.27
N GLN A 50 -6.93 8.84 -8.00
CA GLN A 50 -7.35 10.24 -8.06
C GLN A 50 -7.76 10.77 -6.68
N GLU A 51 -8.57 10.02 -5.93
CA GLU A 51 -8.96 10.38 -4.56
C GLU A 51 -7.73 10.59 -3.66
N VAL A 52 -6.75 9.69 -3.71
CA VAL A 52 -5.53 9.75 -2.89
C VAL A 52 -4.70 10.99 -3.20
N PHE A 53 -4.52 11.34 -4.48
CA PHE A 53 -3.78 12.54 -4.86
C PHE A 53 -4.55 13.83 -4.57
N TRP A 54 -5.87 13.82 -4.72
CA TRP A 54 -6.72 14.93 -4.32
C TRP A 54 -6.61 15.22 -2.81
N GLU A 55 -6.68 14.18 -1.99
CA GLU A 55 -6.47 14.31 -0.55
C GLU A 55 -5.06 14.78 -0.20
N ALA A 56 -4.04 14.27 -0.91
CA ALA A 56 -2.67 14.69 -0.70
C ALA A 56 -2.49 16.19 -0.99
N TRP A 57 -3.16 16.71 -2.01
CA TRP A 57 -3.17 18.15 -2.31
C TRP A 57 -3.76 18.99 -1.15
N TRP A 58 -4.93 18.60 -0.66
CA TRP A 58 -5.60 19.32 0.43
C TRP A 58 -4.88 19.19 1.77
N ASP A 59 -4.26 18.08 2.02
CA ASP A 59 -3.55 17.79 3.27
C ASP A 59 -2.04 18.10 3.21
N ALA A 60 -1.54 18.68 2.12
CA ALA A 60 -0.12 18.98 1.95
C ALA A 60 0.44 19.82 3.12
N GLY A 61 -0.34 20.79 3.61
CA GLY A 61 0.04 21.61 4.77
C GLY A 61 0.11 20.88 6.11
N ARG A 62 -0.42 19.63 6.18
CA ARG A 62 -0.39 18.78 7.38
C ARG A 62 0.73 17.74 7.34
N TYR A 63 1.47 17.68 6.24
CA TYR A 63 2.59 16.75 6.14
C TYR A 63 3.70 17.14 7.11
N ASP A 64 4.18 16.15 7.85
CA ASP A 64 5.28 16.28 8.80
C ASP A 64 6.40 15.30 8.43
N SER A 65 7.53 15.84 7.99
CA SER A 65 8.69 15.06 7.59
C SER A 65 9.33 14.27 8.75
N ALA A 66 9.10 14.67 10.00
CA ALA A 66 9.56 13.91 11.16
C ALA A 66 8.80 12.59 11.35
N ARG A 67 7.62 12.46 10.75
CA ARG A 67 6.77 11.25 10.83
C ARG A 67 7.01 10.26 9.70
N GLY A 68 7.79 10.61 8.70
CA GLY A 68 8.14 9.72 7.60
C GLY A 68 8.38 10.43 6.27
N SER A 69 8.90 9.68 5.30
CA SER A 69 9.15 10.19 3.96
C SER A 69 7.85 10.46 3.18
N PRO A 70 7.88 11.31 2.12
CA PRO A 70 6.76 11.52 1.22
C PRO A 70 6.22 10.20 0.62
N GLU A 71 7.10 9.26 0.29
CA GLU A 71 6.75 7.95 -0.22
C GLU A 71 5.94 7.15 0.80
N ALA A 72 6.41 7.06 2.04
CA ALA A 72 5.72 6.36 3.13
C ALA A 72 4.35 6.99 3.42
N TRP A 73 4.26 8.32 3.35
CA TRP A 73 3.02 9.06 3.53
C TRP A 73 2.00 8.74 2.43
N MET A 74 2.45 8.72 1.15
CA MET A 74 1.59 8.36 0.01
C MET A 74 1.17 6.90 0.02
N VAL A 75 2.09 5.97 0.31
CA VAL A 75 1.79 4.53 0.42
C VAL A 75 0.75 4.27 1.51
N THR A 76 0.88 4.93 2.66
CA THR A 76 -0.07 4.80 3.76
C THR A 76 -1.47 5.28 3.36
N ARG A 77 -1.59 6.44 2.70
CA ARG A 77 -2.85 6.98 2.19
C ARG A 77 -3.48 6.06 1.15
N ALA A 78 -2.70 5.67 0.16
CA ALA A 78 -3.14 4.79 -0.92
C ALA A 78 -3.69 3.47 -0.39
N ARG A 79 -2.96 2.84 0.53
CA ARG A 79 -3.39 1.60 1.17
C ARG A 79 -4.70 1.79 1.96
N THR A 80 -4.78 2.82 2.79
CA THR A 80 -5.97 3.09 3.60
C THR A 80 -7.20 3.28 2.71
N ARG A 81 -7.08 4.12 1.69
CA ARG A 81 -8.19 4.40 0.78
C ARG A 81 -8.61 3.18 -0.05
N ALA A 82 -7.65 2.39 -0.51
CA ALA A 82 -7.92 1.15 -1.23
C ALA A 82 -8.66 0.12 -0.35
N ILE A 83 -8.25 -0.05 0.90
CA ILE A 83 -8.94 -0.93 1.86
C ILE A 83 -10.36 -0.43 2.14
N ASP A 84 -10.55 0.89 2.32
CA ASP A 84 -11.87 1.48 2.57
C ASP A 84 -12.80 1.26 1.36
N ARG A 85 -12.29 1.36 0.12
CA ARG A 85 -13.04 1.05 -1.11
C ARG A 85 -13.48 -0.43 -1.10
N VAL A 86 -12.59 -1.36 -0.82
CA VAL A 86 -12.90 -2.80 -0.76
C VAL A 86 -13.94 -3.08 0.33
N ARG A 87 -13.78 -2.50 1.52
CA ARG A 87 -14.74 -2.65 2.62
C ARG A 87 -16.12 -2.08 2.27
N ALA A 88 -16.17 -0.93 1.59
CA ALA A 88 -17.43 -0.32 1.14
C ALA A 88 -18.12 -1.18 0.07
N THR A 89 -17.35 -1.76 -0.86
CA THR A 89 -17.89 -2.66 -1.89
C THR A 89 -18.41 -3.95 -1.25
N ARG A 90 -17.66 -4.57 -0.32
CA ARG A 90 -18.11 -5.76 0.41
C ARG A 90 -19.42 -5.52 1.15
N ARG A 91 -19.55 -4.43 1.90
CA ARG A 91 -20.80 -4.08 2.58
C ARG A 91 -21.99 -3.93 1.65
N ARG A 92 -21.77 -3.47 0.41
CA ARG A 92 -22.80 -3.41 -0.63
C ARG A 92 -23.07 -4.76 -1.28
N SER A 93 -22.09 -5.66 -1.31
CA SER A 93 -22.16 -7.00 -1.90
C SER A 93 -22.55 -8.09 -0.89
N GLU A 94 -22.69 -7.78 0.40
CA GLU A 94 -23.20 -8.73 1.41
C GLU A 94 -24.63 -9.20 1.14
N THR A 95 -25.29 -8.60 0.14
CA THR A 95 -26.47 -9.18 -0.52
C THR A 95 -26.11 -10.24 -1.56
N PHE A 96 -24.81 -10.44 -1.89
CA PHE A 96 -24.33 -11.41 -2.89
C PHE A 96 -22.96 -11.96 -2.45
N VAL A 97 -22.94 -13.20 -1.97
CA VAL A 97 -21.75 -13.92 -1.49
C VAL A 97 -20.86 -14.27 -2.68
N ALA A 98 -19.77 -13.54 -2.89
CA ALA A 98 -18.68 -13.98 -3.76
C ALA A 98 -17.53 -14.54 -2.90
N PRO A 99 -16.92 -15.70 -3.27
CA PRO A 99 -15.78 -16.27 -2.56
C PRO A 99 -14.55 -15.34 -2.62
N LEU A 100 -13.88 -15.21 -1.49
CA LEU A 100 -12.75 -14.31 -1.29
C LEU A 100 -11.43 -14.81 -1.92
N ASP A 101 -11.42 -16.00 -2.49
CA ASP A 101 -10.22 -16.66 -3.01
C ASP A 101 -9.66 -16.05 -4.30
N ASP A 102 -10.50 -15.30 -5.06
CA ASP A 102 -10.07 -14.67 -6.32
C ASP A 102 -9.25 -13.38 -6.13
N LEU A 103 -9.20 -12.82 -4.92
CA LEU A 103 -8.51 -11.54 -4.65
C LEU A 103 -6.99 -11.67 -4.45
N VAL A 104 -6.48 -12.89 -4.28
CA VAL A 104 -5.03 -13.13 -4.08
C VAL A 104 -4.30 -13.38 -5.41
N ALA A 105 -5.03 -13.71 -6.48
CA ALA A 105 -4.46 -14.24 -7.73
C ALA A 105 -4.05 -13.19 -8.77
N ALA A 106 -4.42 -11.93 -8.64
CA ALA A 106 -4.08 -10.92 -9.66
C ALA A 106 -2.72 -10.27 -9.38
N ALA A 107 -1.66 -10.80 -9.98
CA ALA A 107 -0.42 -10.05 -10.15
C ALA A 107 -0.64 -8.98 -11.22
N PRO A 108 -0.49 -7.67 -10.92
CA PRO A 108 -0.63 -6.62 -11.93
C PRO A 108 0.55 -6.67 -12.90
N GLY A 109 0.25 -6.59 -14.21
CA GLY A 109 1.24 -6.31 -15.22
C GLY A 109 1.92 -4.95 -14.99
N ASP A 110 3.20 -4.85 -15.36
CA ASP A 110 4.02 -3.65 -15.16
C ASP A 110 3.46 -2.42 -15.88
N PRO A 111 3.40 -1.24 -15.21
CA PRO A 111 3.18 0.03 -15.90
C PRO A 111 4.45 0.47 -16.62
N PRO A 112 4.35 1.09 -17.81
CA PRO A 112 5.51 1.61 -18.53
C PRO A 112 6.07 2.87 -17.85
N GLY A 113 7.39 2.96 -17.68
CA GLY A 113 8.14 4.14 -17.26
C GLY A 113 9.06 3.91 -16.06
N ASP A 114 10.36 4.21 -16.21
CA ASP A 114 11.48 4.17 -15.24
C ASP A 114 11.50 2.92 -14.33
N ALA A 115 11.51 1.77 -14.99
CA ALA A 115 11.24 0.48 -14.36
C ALA A 115 12.43 -0.10 -13.57
N ALA A 116 13.68 0.30 -13.87
CA ALA A 116 14.85 -0.41 -13.34
C ALA A 116 15.08 -0.21 -11.83
N GLU A 117 15.13 1.02 -11.36
CA GLU A 117 15.42 1.31 -9.94
C GLU A 117 14.25 0.92 -9.02
N ARG A 118 13.00 1.08 -9.54
CA ARG A 118 11.77 0.68 -8.82
C ARG A 118 11.47 -0.81 -8.90
N ALA A 119 11.96 -1.51 -9.94
CA ALA A 119 11.90 -2.96 -10.03
C ALA A 119 12.81 -3.62 -8.99
N GLU A 120 13.94 -2.99 -8.69
CA GLU A 120 14.89 -3.46 -7.68
C GLU A 120 14.31 -3.36 -6.27
N ASP A 121 13.65 -2.26 -5.90
CA ASP A 121 12.98 -2.09 -4.62
C ASP A 121 11.75 -3.02 -4.47
N ARG A 122 10.97 -3.20 -5.53
CA ARG A 122 9.84 -4.16 -5.55
C ARG A 122 10.32 -5.60 -5.45
N GLY A 123 11.40 -5.94 -6.18
CA GLY A 123 12.06 -7.23 -6.09
C GLY A 123 12.57 -7.50 -4.67
N THR A 124 13.04 -6.46 -4.00
CA THR A 124 13.54 -6.54 -2.63
C THR A 124 12.43 -6.86 -1.62
N ILE A 125 11.31 -6.13 -1.67
CA ILE A 125 10.18 -6.37 -0.77
C ILE A 125 9.54 -7.73 -1.05
N ARG A 126 9.36 -8.09 -2.32
CA ARG A 126 8.82 -9.39 -2.70
C ARG A 126 9.73 -10.52 -2.22
N SER A 127 11.04 -10.42 -2.49
CA SER A 127 12.02 -11.41 -2.04
C SER A 127 12.11 -11.49 -0.51
N ALA A 128 11.89 -10.39 0.20
CA ALA A 128 11.84 -10.37 1.66
C ALA A 128 10.59 -11.09 2.19
N LEU A 129 9.44 -10.88 1.55
CA LEU A 129 8.20 -11.61 1.88
C LEU A 129 8.32 -13.11 1.58
N ASP A 130 8.94 -13.47 0.45
CA ASP A 130 9.15 -14.88 0.06
C ASP A 130 10.09 -15.63 1.02
N ARG A 131 10.95 -14.92 1.74
CA ARG A 131 11.83 -15.49 2.78
C ARG A 131 11.14 -15.68 4.13
N LEU A 132 9.95 -15.12 4.32
CA LEU A 132 9.21 -15.36 5.56
C LEU A 132 8.67 -16.79 5.60
N PRO A 133 8.62 -17.43 6.79
CA PRO A 133 7.81 -18.63 6.98
C PRO A 133 6.38 -18.38 6.50
N GLU A 134 5.81 -19.33 5.79
CA GLU A 134 4.49 -19.24 5.16
C GLU A 134 3.43 -18.68 6.10
N ALA A 135 3.35 -19.21 7.33
CA ALA A 135 2.38 -18.77 8.33
C ALA A 135 2.56 -17.29 8.79
N GLN A 136 3.76 -16.70 8.63
CA GLN A 136 3.99 -15.28 8.91
C GLN A 136 3.68 -14.41 7.70
N ARG A 137 4.01 -14.90 6.50
CA ARG A 137 3.69 -14.24 5.25
C ARG A 137 2.18 -14.14 5.07
N GLU A 138 1.44 -15.24 5.26
CA GLU A 138 -0.01 -15.30 5.14
C GLU A 138 -0.71 -14.24 6.02
N VAL A 139 -0.40 -14.17 7.30
CA VAL A 139 -1.03 -13.18 8.20
C VAL A 139 -0.68 -11.74 7.84
N ILE A 140 0.53 -11.49 7.32
CA ILE A 140 0.94 -10.16 6.84
C ILE A 140 0.18 -9.80 5.56
N GLU A 141 0.07 -10.72 4.61
CA GLU A 141 -0.67 -10.49 3.36
C GLU A 141 -2.16 -10.23 3.63
N LEU A 142 -2.78 -11.00 4.49
CA LEU A 142 -4.17 -10.79 4.91
C LEU A 142 -4.36 -9.42 5.59
N ALA A 143 -3.44 -9.02 6.46
CA ALA A 143 -3.51 -7.71 7.11
C ALA A 143 -3.23 -6.56 6.15
N TYR A 144 -2.22 -6.70 5.28
CA TYR A 144 -1.72 -5.58 4.47
C TYR A 144 -2.51 -5.38 3.18
N TYR A 145 -2.77 -6.45 2.41
CA TYR A 145 -3.44 -6.37 1.11
C TYR A 145 -4.95 -6.58 1.18
N VAL A 146 -5.40 -7.52 2.01
CA VAL A 146 -6.84 -7.79 2.17
C VAL A 146 -7.49 -6.83 3.17
N GLY A 147 -6.68 -6.20 4.04
CA GLY A 147 -7.15 -5.22 5.02
C GLY A 147 -7.91 -5.82 6.19
N LEU A 148 -7.72 -7.12 6.48
CA LEU A 148 -8.35 -7.76 7.60
C LEU A 148 -7.74 -7.27 8.93
N THR A 149 -8.58 -7.11 9.93
CA THR A 149 -8.14 -6.92 11.31
C THR A 149 -7.55 -8.21 11.86
N GLN A 150 -6.76 -8.13 12.92
CA GLN A 150 -6.18 -9.32 13.56
C GLN A 150 -7.23 -10.31 14.04
N THR A 151 -8.40 -9.83 14.46
CA THR A 151 -9.53 -10.67 14.85
C THR A 151 -10.13 -11.38 13.65
N GLU A 152 -10.39 -10.67 12.54
CA GLU A 152 -10.90 -11.27 11.30
C GLU A 152 -9.91 -12.30 10.72
N ILE A 153 -8.60 -12.07 10.84
CA ILE A 153 -7.56 -13.05 10.46
C ILE A 153 -7.63 -14.28 11.36
N ALA A 154 -7.78 -14.10 12.68
CA ALA A 154 -7.90 -15.20 13.62
C ALA A 154 -9.12 -16.08 13.32
N ASP A 155 -10.26 -15.46 13.05
CA ASP A 155 -11.50 -16.15 12.69
C ASP A 155 -11.37 -16.89 11.34
N ARG A 156 -10.79 -16.23 10.33
CA ARG A 156 -10.59 -16.80 9.00
C ARG A 156 -9.66 -18.00 9.00
N LEU A 157 -8.52 -17.90 9.70
CA LEU A 157 -7.51 -18.96 9.78
C LEU A 157 -7.82 -19.99 10.87
N LYS A 158 -8.90 -19.81 11.63
CA LYS A 158 -9.26 -20.65 12.79
C LYS A 158 -8.08 -20.81 13.77
N GLN A 159 -7.39 -19.68 14.03
CA GLN A 159 -6.22 -19.60 14.90
C GLN A 159 -6.49 -18.68 16.09
N PRO A 160 -5.88 -18.95 17.26
CA PRO A 160 -5.99 -18.02 18.39
C PRO A 160 -5.47 -16.61 18.02
N LEU A 161 -6.16 -15.57 18.47
CA LEU A 161 -5.77 -14.18 18.23
C LEU A 161 -4.33 -13.88 18.70
N GLY A 162 -3.90 -14.50 19.82
CA GLY A 162 -2.52 -14.37 20.30
C GLY A 162 -1.48 -14.92 19.33
N THR A 163 -1.81 -16.02 18.64
CA THR A 163 -0.96 -16.62 17.60
C THR A 163 -0.83 -15.68 16.40
N VAL A 164 -1.94 -15.11 15.91
CA VAL A 164 -1.94 -14.13 14.82
C VAL A 164 -1.10 -12.90 15.15
N LYS A 165 -1.30 -12.33 16.37
CA LYS A 165 -0.50 -11.19 16.86
C LYS A 165 1.00 -11.49 16.85
N THR A 166 1.38 -12.66 17.35
CA THR A 166 2.78 -13.09 17.42
C THR A 166 3.38 -13.28 16.03
N ARG A 167 2.64 -13.94 15.10
CA ARG A 167 3.08 -14.13 13.72
C ARG A 167 3.30 -12.82 12.98
N ILE A 168 2.38 -11.85 13.11
CA ILE A 168 2.52 -10.51 12.52
C ILE A 168 3.75 -9.81 13.08
N ARG A 169 3.93 -9.79 14.41
CA ARG A 169 5.08 -9.15 15.06
C ARG A 169 6.40 -9.73 14.57
N LEU A 170 6.56 -11.05 14.62
CA LEU A 170 7.78 -11.74 14.19
C LEU A 170 8.05 -11.56 12.69
N GLY A 171 7.01 -11.60 11.87
CA GLY A 171 7.16 -11.35 10.43
C GLY A 171 7.62 -9.94 10.12
N LEU A 172 7.06 -8.93 10.79
CA LEU A 172 7.47 -7.53 10.62
C LEU A 172 8.89 -7.28 11.14
N GLU A 173 9.32 -7.93 12.23
CA GLU A 173 10.68 -7.85 12.73
C GLU A 173 11.68 -8.38 11.69
N ARG A 174 11.40 -9.57 11.11
CA ARG A 174 12.25 -10.15 10.05
C ARG A 174 12.30 -9.27 8.79
N LEU A 175 11.17 -8.71 8.36
CA LEU A 175 11.15 -7.79 7.21
C LEU A 175 12.01 -6.56 7.46
N ARG A 176 11.97 -6.00 8.68
CA ARG A 176 12.83 -4.85 9.05
C ARG A 176 14.32 -5.19 8.99
N GLU A 177 14.71 -6.38 9.43
CA GLU A 177 16.10 -6.83 9.37
C GLU A 177 16.57 -6.96 7.91
N VAL A 178 15.76 -7.54 7.04
CA VAL A 178 16.10 -7.68 5.61
C VAL A 178 16.24 -6.31 4.93
N VAL A 179 15.35 -5.36 5.23
CA VAL A 179 15.41 -4.01 4.66
C VAL A 179 16.62 -3.23 5.21
N LYS A 180 16.91 -3.34 6.51
CA LYS A 180 18.08 -2.67 7.12
C LYS A 180 19.43 -3.21 6.62
N ALA A 181 19.51 -4.49 6.30
CA ALA A 181 20.74 -5.10 5.80
C ALA A 181 21.11 -4.67 4.37
N ARG A 182 20.23 -3.96 3.67
CA ARG A 182 20.42 -3.49 2.30
C ARG A 182 20.49 -1.96 2.16
N ALA A 183 20.15 -1.23 3.22
CA ALA A 183 20.28 0.23 3.28
C ALA A 183 21.67 0.65 3.79
#